data_7cb987c04dba259653008f7dece8c1a0
#
_entry.id   7cb987c04dba259653008f7dece8c1a0
#
_cell.length_a   1.000
_cell.length_b   1.000
_cell.length_c   1.000
_cell.angle_alpha   90.00
_cell.angle_beta   90.00
_cell.angle_gamma   90.00
#
_symmetry.space_group_name_H-M   'P 1'
#
loop_
_entity.id
_entity.type
_entity.pdbx_description
1 polymer ?
#
loop_
_entity_poly.entity_id
_entity_poly.type
_entity_poly.pdbx_seq_one_letter_code
_entity_poly.pdbx_strand_id
1 'polypeptide(L)'
;MVTYKIDEVAKRCGLTKRTIRYYEEIGLLPSPQRSEGNMRLYTQEDVDLLKKIVSAKEVLGFSLQELQRYMSAAEMLKGQREEYRERTDILHPVERRAMLEDMEVTLNEQLELMEGKINSIRMLQTELEELRVRVRERKVLLDKELGSDPS
;
A
#
# COMPACT_ATOMS: atom_id res chain seq x y z
N MET A 1 -16.88 -22.43 0.27
CA MET A 1 -15.97 -21.29 0.52
C MET A 1 -15.18 -21.56 1.80
N VAL A 2 -13.86 -21.47 1.71
CA VAL A 2 -12.99 -21.67 2.87
C VAL A 2 -12.99 -20.40 3.71
N THR A 3 -13.23 -20.55 5.00
CA THR A 3 -13.17 -19.44 5.96
C THR A 3 -12.15 -19.74 7.05
N TYR A 4 -11.64 -18.68 7.67
CA TYR A 4 -10.63 -18.76 8.71
C TYR A 4 -11.12 -18.05 9.97
N LYS A 5 -10.71 -18.57 11.13
CA LYS A 5 -10.92 -17.88 12.40
C LYS A 5 -9.79 -16.86 12.61
N ILE A 6 -10.05 -15.88 13.46
CA ILE A 6 -9.09 -14.79 13.72
C ILE A 6 -7.71 -15.29 14.14
N ASP A 7 -7.62 -16.38 14.89
CA ASP A 7 -6.36 -16.99 15.32
C ASP A 7 -5.50 -17.44 14.14
N GLU A 8 -6.14 -18.06 13.15
CA GLU A 8 -5.48 -18.53 11.94
C GLU A 8 -5.02 -17.34 11.07
N VAL A 9 -5.86 -16.32 10.96
CA VAL A 9 -5.55 -15.10 10.20
C VAL A 9 -4.36 -14.37 10.83
N ALA A 10 -4.35 -14.25 12.15
CA ALA A 10 -3.25 -13.63 12.89
C ALA A 10 -1.91 -14.33 12.62
N LYS A 11 -1.91 -15.66 12.62
CA LYS A 11 -0.70 -16.46 12.32
C LYS A 11 -0.26 -16.29 10.87
N ARG A 12 -1.20 -16.33 9.92
CA ARG A 12 -0.90 -16.22 8.49
C ARG A 12 -0.35 -14.85 8.10
N CYS A 13 -0.81 -13.79 8.77
CA CYS A 13 -0.45 -12.41 8.46
C CYS A 13 0.63 -11.83 9.36
N GLY A 14 1.04 -12.54 10.39
CA GLY A 14 2.03 -12.04 11.36
C GLY A 14 1.50 -10.87 12.19
N LEU A 15 0.19 -10.86 12.45
CA LEU A 15 -0.48 -9.81 13.22
C LEU A 15 -1.06 -10.36 14.51
N THR A 16 -1.37 -9.45 15.43
CA THR A 16 -2.14 -9.79 16.62
C THR A 16 -3.63 -9.71 16.30
N LYS A 17 -4.45 -10.45 17.04
CA LYS A 17 -5.91 -10.36 16.94
C LYS A 17 -6.39 -8.94 17.18
N ARG A 18 -5.79 -8.25 18.14
CA ARG A 18 -6.11 -6.86 18.46
C ARG A 18 -5.90 -5.94 17.27
N THR A 19 -4.80 -6.10 16.55
CA THR A 19 -4.50 -5.32 15.34
C THR A 19 -5.52 -5.58 14.25
N ILE A 20 -5.89 -6.84 14.03
CA ILE A 20 -6.91 -7.21 13.04
C ILE A 20 -8.26 -6.53 13.36
N ARG A 21 -8.69 -6.60 14.62
CA ARG A 21 -9.92 -5.93 15.09
C ARG A 21 -9.85 -4.43 14.92
N TYR A 22 -8.70 -3.84 15.20
CA TYR A 22 -8.46 -2.40 15.01
C TYR A 22 -8.61 -2.01 13.53
N TYR A 23 -8.05 -2.79 12.62
CA TYR A 23 -8.17 -2.54 11.18
C TYR A 23 -9.63 -2.63 10.71
N GLU A 24 -10.43 -3.51 11.30
CA GLU A 24 -11.88 -3.54 11.05
C GLU A 24 -12.55 -2.24 11.52
N GLU A 25 -12.22 -1.78 12.73
CA GLU A 25 -12.78 -0.56 13.31
C GLU A 25 -12.51 0.68 12.46
N ILE A 26 -11.31 0.82 11.94
CA ILE A 26 -10.93 2.00 11.16
C ILE A 26 -11.25 1.87 9.66
N GLY A 27 -11.87 0.76 9.26
CA GLY A 27 -12.32 0.56 7.89
C GLY A 27 -11.26 0.11 6.89
N LEU A 28 -10.06 -0.30 7.37
CA LEU A 28 -9.04 -0.88 6.49
C LEU A 28 -9.41 -2.29 6.04
N LEU A 29 -10.10 -3.02 6.88
CA LEU A 29 -10.58 -4.36 6.58
C LEU A 29 -12.10 -4.34 6.60
N PRO A 30 -12.77 -4.91 5.59
CA PRO A 30 -14.22 -5.03 5.63
C PRO A 30 -14.68 -5.83 6.85
N SER A 31 -15.86 -5.52 7.37
CA SER A 31 -16.43 -6.27 8.47
C SER A 31 -16.62 -7.73 8.06
N PRO A 32 -16.06 -8.69 8.80
CA PRO A 32 -16.17 -10.10 8.43
C PRO A 32 -17.57 -10.63 8.67
N GLN A 33 -17.91 -11.68 7.95
CA GLN A 33 -19.10 -12.45 8.22
C GLN A 33 -18.98 -13.11 9.60
N ARG A 34 -20.09 -13.40 10.21
CA ARG A 34 -20.11 -14.08 11.50
C ARG A 34 -20.83 -15.42 11.40
N SER A 35 -20.34 -16.39 12.15
CA SER A 35 -20.98 -17.69 12.28
C SER A 35 -22.26 -17.57 13.13
N GLU A 36 -23.02 -18.65 13.23
CA GLU A 36 -24.19 -18.74 14.10
C GLU A 36 -23.84 -18.43 15.57
N GLY A 37 -22.63 -18.78 16.00
CA GLY A 37 -22.10 -18.46 17.32
C GLY A 37 -21.51 -17.07 17.46
N ASN A 38 -21.77 -16.19 16.50
CA ASN A 38 -21.27 -14.81 16.47
C ASN A 38 -19.75 -14.69 16.39
N MET A 39 -19.06 -15.72 15.90
CA MET A 39 -17.61 -15.67 15.66
C MET A 39 -17.29 -15.04 14.30
N ARG A 40 -16.22 -14.23 14.27
CA ARG A 40 -15.73 -13.65 13.02
C ARG A 40 -15.21 -14.74 12.08
N LEU A 41 -15.61 -14.69 10.82
CA LEU A 41 -15.16 -15.59 9.77
C LEU A 41 -14.51 -14.76 8.66
N TYR A 42 -13.25 -15.04 8.39
CA TYR A 42 -12.47 -14.33 7.39
C TYR A 42 -12.33 -15.18 6.13
N THR A 43 -12.32 -14.52 4.98
CA THR A 43 -12.13 -15.17 3.68
C THR A 43 -10.66 -15.14 3.28
N GLN A 44 -10.31 -15.86 2.22
CA GLN A 44 -8.97 -15.78 1.63
C GLN A 44 -8.68 -14.36 1.13
N GLU A 45 -9.69 -13.67 0.62
CA GLU A 45 -9.56 -12.27 0.18
C GLU A 45 -9.17 -11.35 1.34
N ASP A 46 -9.75 -11.56 2.51
CA ASP A 46 -9.41 -10.81 3.73
C ASP A 46 -7.95 -11.06 4.13
N VAL A 47 -7.49 -12.29 4.06
CA VAL A 47 -6.10 -12.66 4.34
C VAL A 47 -5.15 -11.98 3.36
N ASP A 48 -5.47 -12.02 2.07
CA ASP A 48 -4.66 -11.40 1.02
C ASP A 48 -4.59 -9.88 1.21
N LEU A 49 -5.71 -9.26 1.56
CA LEU A 49 -5.78 -7.83 1.84
C LEU A 49 -4.91 -7.46 3.05
N LEU A 50 -4.99 -8.22 4.14
CA LEU A 50 -4.17 -8.00 5.33
C LEU A 50 -2.68 -8.11 5.02
N LYS A 51 -2.28 -9.08 4.21
CA LYS A 51 -0.89 -9.22 3.78
C LYS A 51 -0.42 -8.01 2.97
N LYS A 52 -1.27 -7.48 2.10
CA LYS A 52 -0.97 -6.24 1.35
C LYS A 52 -0.82 -5.04 2.29
N ILE A 53 -1.69 -4.91 3.28
CA ILE A 53 -1.62 -3.84 4.29
C ILE A 53 -0.30 -3.91 5.07
N VAL A 54 0.06 -5.10 5.55
CA VAL A 54 1.32 -5.33 6.28
C VAL A 54 2.51 -4.95 5.42
N SER A 55 2.55 -5.41 4.17
CA SER A 55 3.61 -5.10 3.23
C SER A 55 3.71 -3.60 2.95
N ALA A 56 2.59 -2.94 2.69
CA ALA A 56 2.57 -1.50 2.43
C ALA A 56 3.06 -0.71 3.63
N LYS A 57 2.66 -1.09 4.84
CA LYS A 57 3.05 -0.41 6.06
C LYS A 57 4.51 -0.64 6.43
N GLU A 58 4.95 -1.90 6.46
CA GLU A 58 6.28 -2.28 6.93
C GLU A 58 7.37 -2.09 5.88
N VAL A 59 7.09 -2.45 4.64
CA VAL A 59 8.08 -2.42 3.55
C VAL A 59 8.11 -1.06 2.86
N LEU A 60 6.95 -0.52 2.53
CA LEU A 60 6.84 0.72 1.77
C LEU A 60 6.69 1.96 2.65
N GLY A 61 6.48 1.79 3.94
CA GLY A 61 6.40 2.91 4.88
C GLY A 61 5.15 3.77 4.78
N PHE A 62 4.04 3.20 4.31
CA PHE A 62 2.76 3.92 4.30
C PHE A 62 2.21 4.04 5.72
N SER A 63 1.69 5.23 6.05
CA SER A 63 0.97 5.43 7.30
C SER A 63 -0.43 4.80 7.21
N LEU A 64 -1.07 4.57 8.35
CA LEU A 64 -2.45 4.08 8.38
C LEU A 64 -3.41 5.04 7.68
N GLN A 65 -3.21 6.35 7.83
CA GLN A 65 -4.03 7.37 7.17
C GLN A 65 -3.87 7.31 5.64
N GLU A 66 -2.65 7.15 5.16
CA GLU A 66 -2.37 6.99 3.73
C GLU A 66 -3.02 5.72 3.18
N LEU A 67 -2.96 4.61 3.93
CA LEU A 67 -3.61 3.36 3.57
C LEU A 67 -5.13 3.49 3.54
N GLN A 68 -5.72 4.18 4.51
CA GLN A 68 -7.15 4.46 4.53
C GLN A 68 -7.60 5.25 3.30
N ARG A 69 -6.84 6.27 2.91
CA ARG A 69 -7.10 7.05 1.70
C ARG A 69 -7.02 6.19 0.45
N TYR A 70 -5.99 5.36 0.38
CA TYR A 70 -5.82 4.44 -0.75
C TYR A 70 -6.98 3.46 -0.85
N MET A 71 -7.36 2.86 0.28
CA MET A 71 -8.47 1.91 0.33
C MET A 71 -9.80 2.56 -0.06
N SER A 72 -10.06 3.78 0.43
CA SER A 72 -11.26 4.53 0.08
C SER A 72 -11.31 4.86 -1.42
N ALA A 73 -10.18 5.26 -1.99
CA ALA A 73 -10.08 5.55 -3.41
C ALA A 73 -10.26 4.29 -4.26
N ALA A 74 -9.69 3.16 -3.82
CA ALA A 74 -9.84 1.87 -4.51
C ALA A 74 -11.30 1.42 -4.52
N GLU A 75 -12.01 1.59 -3.40
CA GLU A 75 -13.44 1.26 -3.29
C GLU A 75 -14.28 2.18 -4.18
N MET A 76 -14.01 3.48 -4.17
CA MET A 76 -14.66 4.45 -5.03
C MET A 76 -14.46 4.11 -6.51
N LEU A 77 -13.22 3.81 -6.90
CA LEU A 77 -12.89 3.43 -8.27
C LEU A 77 -13.60 2.15 -8.70
N LYS A 78 -13.69 1.18 -7.80
CA LYS A 78 -14.42 -0.07 -8.03
C LYS A 78 -15.90 0.21 -8.32
N GLY A 79 -16.52 1.05 -7.51
CA GLY A 79 -17.91 1.48 -7.70
C GLY A 79 -18.13 2.21 -9.02
N GLN A 80 -17.21 3.12 -9.37
CA GLN A 80 -17.24 3.85 -10.64
C GLN A 80 -17.14 2.89 -11.85
N ARG A 81 -16.27 1.90 -11.76
CA ARG A 81 -16.08 0.90 -12.83
C ARG A 81 -17.30 0.01 -12.99
N GLU A 82 -17.91 -0.42 -11.90
CA GLU A 82 -19.12 -1.24 -11.91
C GLU A 82 -20.29 -0.47 -12.50
N GLU A 83 -20.51 0.78 -12.08
CA GLU A 83 -21.54 1.65 -12.61
C GLU A 83 -21.37 1.89 -14.10
N TYR A 84 -20.16 2.19 -14.54
CA TYR A 84 -19.86 2.37 -15.96
C TYR A 84 -20.20 1.11 -16.76
N ARG A 85 -19.80 -0.06 -16.27
CA ARG A 85 -20.04 -1.35 -16.94
C ARG A 85 -21.52 -1.65 -17.07
N GLU A 86 -22.30 -1.41 -16.02
CA GLU A 86 -23.73 -1.66 -16.00
C GLU A 86 -24.52 -0.71 -16.90
N ARG A 87 -24.07 0.53 -17.02
CA ARG A 87 -24.80 1.59 -17.71
C ARG A 87 -24.24 1.92 -19.10
N THR A 88 -23.22 1.23 -19.55
CA THR A 88 -22.56 1.50 -20.82
C THR A 88 -23.53 1.51 -22.01
N ASP A 89 -24.47 0.58 -22.04
CA ASP A 89 -25.40 0.42 -23.16
C ASP A 89 -26.52 1.47 -23.19
N ILE A 90 -26.83 2.10 -22.06
CA ILE A 90 -27.94 3.04 -21.93
C ILE A 90 -27.50 4.50 -21.86
N LEU A 91 -26.20 4.76 -21.61
CA LEU A 91 -25.67 6.10 -21.50
C LEU A 91 -25.26 6.67 -22.84
N HIS A 92 -25.52 7.96 -23.03
CA HIS A 92 -24.99 8.72 -24.16
C HIS A 92 -23.46 8.79 -24.09
N PRO A 93 -22.76 8.82 -25.24
CA PRO A 93 -21.28 8.92 -25.25
C PRO A 93 -20.70 10.06 -24.39
N VAL A 94 -21.38 11.20 -24.33
CA VAL A 94 -20.94 12.35 -23.50
C VAL A 94 -20.96 11.97 -22.01
N GLU A 95 -21.98 11.27 -21.57
CA GLU A 95 -22.10 10.81 -20.17
C GLU A 95 -21.06 9.75 -19.86
N ARG A 96 -20.82 8.82 -20.78
CA ARG A 96 -19.78 7.80 -20.62
C ARG A 96 -18.40 8.43 -20.49
N ARG A 97 -18.14 9.46 -21.31
CA ARG A 97 -16.87 10.18 -21.26
C ARG A 97 -16.67 10.89 -19.92
N ALA A 98 -17.74 11.50 -19.38
CA ALA A 98 -17.70 12.15 -18.07
C ALA A 98 -17.40 11.15 -16.95
N MET A 99 -17.97 9.95 -16.99
CA MET A 99 -17.69 8.89 -16.02
C MET A 99 -16.23 8.44 -16.08
N LEU A 100 -15.68 8.32 -17.29
CA LEU A 100 -14.26 7.98 -17.47
C LEU A 100 -13.32 9.08 -16.97
N GLU A 101 -13.69 10.33 -17.15
CA GLU A 101 -12.94 11.46 -16.59
C GLU A 101 -12.92 11.42 -15.06
N ASP A 102 -14.03 11.11 -14.42
CA ASP A 102 -14.10 10.98 -12.97
C ASP A 102 -13.19 9.86 -12.46
N MET A 103 -13.15 8.74 -13.17
CA MET A 103 -12.23 7.64 -12.85
C MET A 103 -10.77 8.08 -13.01
N GLU A 104 -10.47 8.80 -14.07
CA GLU A 104 -9.12 9.31 -14.33
C GLU A 104 -8.66 10.25 -13.23
N VAL A 105 -9.55 11.15 -12.75
CA VAL A 105 -9.25 12.03 -11.61
C VAL A 105 -8.89 11.21 -10.36
N THR A 106 -9.69 10.19 -10.04
CA THR A 106 -9.43 9.31 -8.91
C THR A 106 -8.07 8.62 -9.03
N LEU A 107 -7.76 8.10 -10.22
CA LEU A 107 -6.48 7.44 -10.49
C LEU A 107 -5.30 8.40 -10.37
N ASN A 108 -5.44 9.61 -10.92
CA ASN A 108 -4.39 10.62 -10.87
C ASN A 108 -4.07 11.04 -9.43
N GLU A 109 -5.06 11.17 -8.58
CA GLU A 109 -4.86 11.48 -7.16
C GLU A 109 -4.04 10.40 -6.47
N GLN A 110 -4.32 9.12 -6.76
CA GLN A 110 -3.56 8.00 -6.20
C GLN A 110 -2.14 7.93 -6.74
N LEU A 111 -1.97 8.18 -8.02
CA LEU A 111 -0.64 8.21 -8.65
C LEU A 111 0.21 9.35 -8.09
N GLU A 112 -0.36 10.52 -7.84
CA GLU A 112 0.33 11.64 -7.21
C GLU A 112 0.82 11.31 -5.80
N LEU A 113 -0.02 10.63 -5.00
CA LEU A 113 0.36 10.18 -3.66
C LEU A 113 1.58 9.25 -3.73
N MET A 114 1.56 8.30 -4.65
CA MET A 114 2.66 7.36 -4.86
C MET A 114 3.92 8.06 -5.36
N GLU A 115 3.78 9.02 -6.29
CA GLU A 115 4.90 9.80 -6.79
C GLU A 115 5.56 10.61 -5.67
N GLY A 116 4.77 11.16 -4.75
CA GLY A 116 5.28 11.82 -3.56
C GLY A 116 6.14 10.90 -2.70
N LYS A 117 5.71 9.64 -2.51
CA LYS A 117 6.47 8.61 -1.79
C LYS A 117 7.77 8.28 -2.51
N ILE A 118 7.72 8.09 -3.82
CA ILE A 118 8.90 7.79 -4.63
C ILE A 118 9.91 8.94 -4.53
N ASN A 119 9.45 10.18 -4.62
CA ASN A 119 10.32 11.34 -4.52
C ASN A 119 10.99 11.45 -3.14
N SER A 120 10.26 11.15 -2.06
CA SER A 120 10.82 11.13 -0.71
C SER A 120 11.92 10.07 -0.58
N ILE A 121 11.71 8.89 -1.14
CA ILE A 121 12.70 7.82 -1.16
C ILE A 121 13.91 8.23 -1.99
N ARG A 122 13.71 8.86 -3.14
CA ARG A 122 14.81 9.36 -4.00
C ARG A 122 15.65 10.42 -3.30
N MET A 123 15.04 11.30 -2.52
CA MET A 123 15.79 12.29 -1.72
C MET A 123 16.70 11.64 -0.71
N LEU A 124 16.20 10.64 0.03
CA LEU A 124 17.01 9.86 0.96
C LEU A 124 18.13 9.11 0.25
N GLN A 125 17.82 8.54 -0.90
CA GLN A 125 18.80 7.83 -1.73
C GLN A 125 19.93 8.77 -2.16
N THR A 126 19.60 9.99 -2.58
CA THR A 126 20.57 11.00 -2.98
C THR A 126 21.49 11.38 -1.81
N GLU A 127 20.94 11.57 -0.62
CA GLU A 127 21.73 11.85 0.58
C GLU A 127 22.74 10.73 0.87
N LEU A 128 22.31 9.48 0.76
CA LEU A 128 23.18 8.31 0.97
C LEU A 128 24.23 8.19 -0.12
N GLU A 129 23.90 8.50 -1.36
CA GLU A 129 24.86 8.50 -2.48
C GLU A 129 25.94 9.55 -2.29
N GLU A 130 25.58 10.74 -1.85
CA GLU A 130 26.54 11.82 -1.54
C GLU A 130 27.49 11.40 -0.41
N LEU A 131 26.93 10.77 0.63
CA LEU A 131 27.75 10.24 1.73
C LEU A 131 28.70 9.15 1.23
N ARG A 132 28.22 8.26 0.35
CA ARG A 132 29.04 7.20 -0.23
C ARG A 132 30.21 7.77 -1.04
N VAL A 133 29.97 8.84 -1.79
CA VAL A 133 31.03 9.53 -2.54
C VAL A 133 32.10 10.02 -1.58
N ARG A 134 31.73 10.68 -0.49
CA ARG A 134 32.68 11.17 0.51
C ARG A 134 33.48 10.04 1.16
N VAL A 135 32.82 8.92 1.46
CA VAL A 135 33.48 7.74 2.02
C VAL A 135 34.50 7.17 1.02
N ARG A 136 34.13 7.07 -0.25
CA ARG A 136 35.05 6.57 -1.31
C ARG A 136 36.26 7.48 -1.51
N GLU A 137 36.07 8.79 -1.49
CA GLU A 137 37.15 9.76 -1.59
C GLU A 137 38.13 9.61 -0.43
N ARG A 138 37.61 9.46 0.78
CA ARG A 138 38.45 9.25 1.97
C ARG A 138 39.23 7.93 1.88
N LYS A 139 38.57 6.90 1.38
CA LYS A 139 39.18 5.59 1.18
C LYS A 139 40.35 5.66 0.18
N VAL A 140 40.15 6.39 -0.92
CA VAL A 140 41.22 6.62 -1.92
C VAL A 140 42.43 7.33 -1.28
N LEU A 141 42.18 8.32 -0.44
CA LEU A 141 43.26 9.03 0.27
C LEU A 141 44.03 8.10 1.20
N LEU A 142 43.34 7.23 1.93
CA LEU A 142 43.98 6.25 2.80
C LEU A 142 44.74 5.18 2.01
N ASP A 143 44.25 4.76 0.87
CA ASP A 143 44.97 3.83 -0.01
C ASP A 143 46.29 4.44 -0.48
N LYS A 144 46.33 5.75 -0.77
CA LYS A 144 47.56 6.45 -1.13
C LYS A 144 48.54 6.53 0.03
N GLU A 145 48.05 6.82 1.23
CA GLU A 145 48.89 6.82 2.43
C GLU A 145 49.51 5.44 2.67
N LEU A 146 48.70 4.38 2.56
CA LEU A 146 49.16 2.99 2.75
C LEU A 146 50.15 2.56 1.66
N GLY A 147 49.95 3.01 0.42
CA GLY A 147 50.81 2.70 -0.71
C GLY A 147 52.13 3.48 -0.70
N SER A 148 52.22 4.64 -0.04
CA SER A 148 53.41 5.46 0.08
C SER A 148 54.18 5.26 1.38
N ASP A 149 53.72 4.36 2.27
CA ASP A 149 54.41 4.03 3.51
C ASP A 149 55.68 3.21 3.19
N PRO A 150 56.88 3.69 3.58
CA PRO A 150 58.15 3.05 3.23
C PRO A 150 58.50 1.82 4.05
N SER A 151 57.64 1.34 4.91
CA SER A 151 57.91 0.15 5.75
C SER A 151 57.98 -1.17 5.01
#